data_678d1210cbed5727b1f2cb372168d242
#
_entry.id   678d1210cbed5727b1f2cb372168d242
#
_cell.length_a   1.000
_cell.length_b   1.000
_cell.length_c   1.000
_cell.angle_alpha   90.00
_cell.angle_beta   90.00
_cell.angle_gamma   90.00
#
_symmetry.space_group_name_H-M   'P 1'
#
loop_
_entity.id
_entity.type
_entity.pdbx_description
1 polymer ?
#
loop_
_entity_poly.entity_id
_entity_poly.type
_entity_poly.pdbx_seq_one_letter_code
_entity_poly.pdbx_strand_id
1 'polypeptide(L)'
;MLALNLPRYETKICEKDGKLQIFDPLRRNYVALTPEEWVRQHFVNFLCSNRNFPAALMANEVAITLNGMKRRCDTVVYDKELRPRAIIEYKAPSVKITKEVFAQIS
;
A
#
# COMPACT_ATOMS: atom_id res chain seq x y z
N MET A 1 4.04 -5.72 -16.45
CA MET A 1 4.72 -4.97 -15.39
C MET A 1 5.58 -5.88 -14.52
N LEU A 2 6.13 -5.32 -13.46
CA LEU A 2 7.07 -6.04 -12.61
C LEU A 2 6.48 -7.31 -11.99
N ALA A 3 7.27 -8.38 -11.99
CA ALA A 3 6.95 -9.55 -11.22
C ALA A 3 7.27 -9.28 -9.75
N LEU A 4 6.32 -9.59 -8.87
CA LEU A 4 6.46 -9.40 -7.43
C LEU A 4 6.39 -10.75 -6.73
N ASN A 5 7.03 -10.84 -5.56
CA ASN A 5 6.88 -12.00 -4.67
C ASN A 5 5.59 -11.90 -3.85
N LEU A 6 4.54 -11.42 -4.48
CA LEU A 6 3.21 -11.27 -3.90
C LEU A 6 2.19 -11.97 -4.78
N PRO A 7 1.08 -12.44 -4.20
CA PRO A 7 0.02 -13.04 -5.00
C PRO A 7 -0.49 -12.07 -6.05
N ARG A 8 -0.75 -12.58 -7.23
CA ARG A 8 -1.37 -11.79 -8.28
C ARG A 8 -2.83 -11.51 -7.93
N TYR A 9 -3.30 -10.34 -8.31
CA TYR A 9 -4.71 -10.03 -8.24
C TYR A 9 -5.09 -9.18 -9.45
N GLU A 10 -6.38 -9.10 -9.72
CA GLU A 10 -6.87 -8.32 -10.85
C GLU A 10 -6.84 -6.84 -10.51
N THR A 11 -5.94 -6.12 -11.16
CA THR A 11 -5.81 -4.66 -10.99
C THR A 11 -6.73 -3.95 -11.98
N LYS A 12 -7.22 -2.77 -11.59
CA LYS A 12 -7.98 -1.89 -12.48
C LYS A 12 -7.04 -0.80 -12.97
N ILE A 13 -6.69 -0.87 -14.23
CA ILE A 13 -5.76 0.08 -14.85
C ILE A 13 -6.49 0.78 -16.00
N CYS A 14 -6.32 2.08 -16.08
CA CYS A 14 -6.84 2.86 -17.21
C CYS A 14 -5.75 3.80 -17.74
N GLU A 15 -6.01 4.38 -18.90
CA GLU A 15 -5.14 5.37 -19.48
C GLU A 15 -5.89 6.69 -19.59
N LYS A 16 -5.24 7.78 -19.15
CA LYS A 16 -5.79 9.12 -19.24
C LYS A 16 -4.68 10.07 -19.67
N ASP A 17 -4.94 10.80 -20.76
CA ASP A 17 -3.99 11.77 -21.35
C ASP A 17 -2.61 11.14 -21.61
N GLY A 18 -2.60 9.89 -22.10
CA GLY A 18 -1.38 9.16 -22.42
C GLY A 18 -0.65 8.59 -21.23
N LYS A 19 -1.22 8.68 -20.03
CA LYS A 19 -0.60 8.18 -18.79
C LYS A 19 -1.43 7.07 -18.18
N LEU A 20 -0.75 6.05 -17.68
CA LEU A 20 -1.40 4.93 -17.00
C LEU A 20 -1.76 5.30 -15.57
N GLN A 21 -2.95 4.87 -15.15
CA GLN A 21 -3.44 5.02 -13.80
C GLN A 21 -3.95 3.69 -13.27
N ILE A 22 -3.85 3.50 -11.96
CA ILE A 22 -4.35 2.33 -11.27
C ILE A 22 -5.38 2.75 -10.22
N PHE A 23 -6.45 1.96 -10.06
CA PHE A 23 -7.45 2.25 -9.05
C PHE A 23 -6.95 1.86 -7.68
N ASP A 24 -7.04 2.79 -6.73
CA ASP A 24 -6.72 2.55 -5.32
C ASP A 24 -8.01 2.43 -4.51
N PRO A 25 -8.39 1.23 -4.04
CA PRO A 25 -9.60 1.05 -3.25
C PRO A 25 -9.58 1.81 -1.92
N LEU A 26 -8.41 2.08 -1.35
CA LEU A 26 -8.32 2.81 -0.07
C LEU A 26 -8.57 4.30 -0.26
N ARG A 27 -8.01 4.89 -1.30
CA ARG A 27 -8.23 6.30 -1.65
C ARG A 27 -9.50 6.50 -2.49
N ARG A 28 -10.08 5.41 -2.99
CA ARG A 28 -11.29 5.39 -3.82
C ARG A 28 -11.20 6.26 -5.06
N ASN A 29 -10.04 6.27 -5.68
CA ASN A 29 -9.83 6.97 -6.95
C ASN A 29 -8.69 6.33 -7.72
N TYR A 30 -8.55 6.77 -8.96
CA TYR A 30 -7.41 6.38 -9.80
C TYR A 30 -6.22 7.28 -9.45
N VAL A 31 -5.06 6.67 -9.35
CA VAL A 31 -3.81 7.36 -9.06
C VAL A 31 -2.78 6.98 -10.12
N ALA A 32 -1.74 7.79 -10.27
CA ALA A 32 -0.69 7.51 -11.23
C ALA A 32 -0.09 6.12 -10.99
N LEU A 33 0.05 5.34 -12.06
CA LEU A 33 0.66 4.03 -11.98
C LEU A 33 2.17 4.18 -12.02
N THR A 34 2.76 4.28 -10.85
CA THR A 34 4.21 4.30 -10.67
C THR A 34 4.66 2.91 -10.21
N PRO A 35 5.97 2.63 -10.29
CA PRO A 35 6.49 1.37 -9.74
C PRO A 35 6.18 1.18 -8.26
N GLU A 36 6.30 2.23 -7.45
CA GLU A 36 5.96 2.17 -6.04
C GLU A 36 4.47 1.91 -5.83
N GLU A 37 3.61 2.54 -6.66
CA GLU A 37 2.17 2.34 -6.56
C GLU A 37 1.77 0.91 -6.94
N TRP A 38 2.46 0.34 -7.93
CA TRP A 38 2.25 -1.06 -8.31
C TRP A 38 2.52 -1.99 -7.13
N VAL A 39 3.65 -1.79 -6.43
CA VAL A 39 3.99 -2.57 -5.25
C VAL A 39 2.96 -2.35 -4.14
N ARG A 40 2.59 -1.10 -3.88
CA ARG A 40 1.62 -0.76 -2.84
C ARG A 40 0.30 -1.48 -3.05
N GLN A 41 -0.25 -1.43 -4.27
CA GLN A 41 -1.54 -2.03 -4.55
C GLN A 41 -1.51 -3.53 -4.34
N HIS A 42 -0.44 -4.20 -4.75
CA HIS A 42 -0.30 -5.63 -4.54
C HIS A 42 -0.16 -5.97 -3.06
N PHE A 43 0.59 -5.17 -2.32
CA PHE A 43 0.80 -5.43 -0.90
C PHE A 43 -0.46 -5.20 -0.07
N VAL A 44 -1.17 -4.11 -0.33
CA VAL A 44 -2.44 -3.83 0.33
C VAL A 44 -3.45 -4.93 0.03
N ASN A 45 -3.54 -5.37 -1.23
CA ASN A 45 -4.41 -6.48 -1.59
C ASN A 45 -4.03 -7.78 -0.86
N PHE A 46 -2.73 -8.05 -0.74
CA PHE A 46 -2.24 -9.20 0.00
C PHE A 46 -2.69 -9.15 1.46
N LEU A 47 -2.56 -8.01 2.11
CA LEU A 47 -3.00 -7.84 3.50
C LEU A 47 -4.50 -8.08 3.66
N CYS A 48 -5.30 -7.54 2.75
CA CYS A 48 -6.76 -7.69 2.81
C CYS A 48 -7.21 -9.11 2.50
N SER A 49 -6.65 -9.72 1.47
CA SER A 49 -7.13 -11.00 0.94
C SER A 49 -6.52 -12.20 1.60
N ASN A 50 -5.21 -12.14 1.89
CA ASN A 50 -4.46 -13.28 2.42
C ASN A 50 -4.24 -13.23 3.92
N ARG A 51 -4.20 -12.02 4.50
CA ARG A 51 -3.95 -11.82 5.92
C ARG A 51 -5.17 -11.30 6.68
N ASN A 52 -6.28 -11.09 5.99
CA ASN A 52 -7.57 -10.68 6.57
C ASN A 52 -7.53 -9.36 7.33
N PHE A 53 -6.64 -8.44 6.96
CA PHE A 53 -6.68 -7.10 7.53
C PHE A 53 -7.83 -6.32 6.91
N PRO A 54 -8.69 -5.67 7.72
CA PRO A 54 -9.80 -4.91 7.16
C PRO A 54 -9.31 -3.68 6.39
N ALA A 55 -9.82 -3.51 5.18
CA ALA A 55 -9.51 -2.32 4.38
C ALA A 55 -9.91 -1.04 5.11
N ALA A 56 -10.97 -1.08 5.91
CA ALA A 56 -11.43 0.06 6.69
C ALA A 56 -10.42 0.53 7.74
N LEU A 57 -9.44 -0.31 8.09
CA LEU A 57 -8.39 0.02 9.05
C LEU A 57 -7.06 0.29 8.37
N MET A 58 -7.07 0.62 7.09
CA MET A 58 -5.86 0.97 6.36
C MET A 58 -6.04 2.29 5.63
N ALA A 59 -4.94 3.03 5.48
CA ALA A 59 -4.93 4.26 4.71
C ALA A 59 -3.62 4.41 3.96
N ASN A 60 -3.69 4.95 2.74
CA ASN A 60 -2.54 5.28 1.93
C ASN A 60 -2.30 6.79 1.94
N GLU A 61 -1.03 7.18 1.87
CA GLU A 61 -0.62 8.59 1.78
C GLU A 61 -1.20 9.41 2.92
N VAL A 62 -0.93 9.01 4.15
CA VAL A 62 -1.49 9.63 5.34
C VAL A 62 -0.37 10.15 6.24
N ALA A 63 -0.59 11.31 6.86
CA ALA A 63 0.30 11.84 7.88
C ALA A 63 -0.18 11.42 9.25
N ILE A 64 0.76 10.95 10.08
CA ILE A 64 0.48 10.62 11.47
C ILE A 64 1.44 11.37 12.37
N THR A 65 1.09 11.48 13.65
CA THR A 65 1.95 12.09 14.66
C THR A 65 2.46 11.00 15.59
N LEU A 66 3.78 10.85 15.63
CA LEU A 66 4.45 9.92 16.53
C LEU A 66 5.46 10.69 17.36
N ASN A 67 5.38 10.53 18.69
CA ASN A 67 6.28 11.21 19.62
C ASN A 67 6.37 12.72 19.37
N GLY A 68 5.21 13.34 19.06
CA GLY A 68 5.12 14.76 18.79
C GLY A 68 5.59 15.20 17.42
N MET A 69 6.03 14.28 16.57
CA MET A 69 6.53 14.60 15.24
C MET A 69 5.56 14.11 14.17
N LYS A 70 5.28 14.98 13.20
CA LYS A 70 4.50 14.60 12.02
C LYS A 70 5.35 13.77 11.07
N ARG A 71 4.75 12.69 10.57
CA ARG A 71 5.40 11.82 9.59
C ARG A 71 4.39 11.45 8.51
N ARG A 72 4.79 11.65 7.24
CA ARG A 72 3.99 11.17 6.12
C ARG A 72 4.34 9.71 5.86
N CYS A 73 3.32 8.90 5.71
CA CYS A 73 3.47 7.45 5.54
C CYS A 73 2.83 6.99 4.26
N ASP A 74 3.46 6.00 3.61
CA ASP A 74 2.92 5.45 2.36
C ASP A 74 1.66 4.63 2.61
N THR A 75 1.69 3.76 3.60
CA THR A 75 0.52 3.00 4.05
C THR A 75 0.59 2.82 5.56
N VAL A 76 -0.55 3.00 6.22
CA VAL A 76 -0.68 2.77 7.66
C VAL A 76 -1.79 1.77 7.89
N VAL A 77 -1.52 0.79 8.76
CA VAL A 77 -2.53 -0.14 9.26
C VAL A 77 -2.84 0.26 10.70
N TYR A 78 -4.12 0.48 10.97
CA TYR A 78 -4.59 0.90 12.29
C TYR A 78 -5.17 -0.29 13.06
N ASP A 79 -5.16 -0.19 14.38
CA ASP A 79 -5.91 -1.11 15.23
C ASP A 79 -7.37 -0.63 15.37
N LYS A 80 -8.19 -1.37 16.13
CA LYS A 80 -9.60 -1.05 16.31
C LYS A 80 -9.84 0.27 17.02
N GLU A 81 -8.86 0.74 17.78
CA GLU A 81 -8.91 2.03 18.47
C GLU A 81 -8.35 3.16 17.60
N LEU A 82 -8.09 2.89 16.32
CA LEU A 82 -7.56 3.82 15.35
C LEU A 82 -6.16 4.34 15.70
N ARG A 83 -5.37 3.52 16.37
CA ARG A 83 -3.96 3.80 16.61
C ARG A 83 -3.11 3.13 15.54
N PRO A 84 -2.05 3.79 15.06
CA PRO A 84 -1.16 3.17 14.08
C PRO A 84 -0.54 1.90 14.65
N ARG A 85 -0.74 0.79 13.95
CA ARG A 85 -0.19 -0.51 14.35
C ARG A 85 1.01 -0.89 13.50
N ALA A 86 0.98 -0.56 12.23
CA ALA A 86 2.07 -0.82 11.30
C ALA A 86 2.16 0.31 10.28
N ILE A 87 3.39 0.67 9.94
CA ILE A 87 3.69 1.68 8.92
C ILE A 87 4.50 0.98 7.85
N ILE A 88 4.06 1.13 6.60
CA ILE A 88 4.72 0.48 5.48
C ILE A 88 5.21 1.57 4.53
N GLU A 89 6.47 1.45 4.13
CA GLU A 89 7.06 2.31 3.13
C GLU A 89 7.50 1.47 1.93
N TYR A 90 7.20 1.96 0.75
CA TYR A 90 7.51 1.28 -0.49
C TYR A 90 8.69 1.94 -1.14
N LYS A 91 9.60 1.11 -1.65
CA LYS A 91 10.80 1.59 -2.33
C LYS A 91 10.65 1.36 -3.83
N ALA A 92 11.56 1.97 -4.59
CA ALA A 92 11.57 1.84 -6.03
C ALA A 92 11.63 0.36 -6.45
N PRO A 93 11.15 0.02 -7.66
CA PRO A 93 10.93 -1.36 -8.09
C PRO A 93 12.20 -2.19 -8.23
N SER A 94 13.36 -1.55 -8.27
CA SER A 94 14.63 -2.26 -8.26
C SER A 94 14.94 -2.90 -6.90
N VAL A 95 14.16 -2.56 -5.87
CA VAL A 95 14.35 -3.08 -4.52
C VAL A 95 13.35 -4.19 -4.30
N LYS A 96 13.85 -5.37 -3.95
CA LYS A 96 12.98 -6.51 -3.63
C LYS A 96 12.25 -6.24 -2.32
N ILE A 97 11.00 -6.69 -2.25
CA ILE A 97 10.28 -6.72 -0.99
C ILE A 97 10.97 -7.74 -0.10
N THR A 98 11.52 -7.30 1.01
CA THR A 98 12.27 -8.16 1.90
C THR A 98 11.34 -8.89 2.87
N LYS A 99 11.85 -9.95 3.49
CA LYS A 99 11.11 -10.66 4.54
C LYS A 99 10.78 -9.75 5.71
N GLU A 100 11.58 -8.74 5.95
CA GLU A 100 11.36 -7.76 7.03
C GLU A 100 10.06 -6.98 6.84
N VAL A 101 9.74 -6.63 5.60
CA VAL A 101 8.48 -5.94 5.30
C VAL A 101 7.28 -6.82 5.69
N PHE A 102 7.35 -8.12 5.38
CA PHE A 102 6.30 -9.05 5.77
C PHE A 102 6.28 -9.26 7.29
N ALA A 103 7.44 -9.34 7.92
CA ALA A 103 7.54 -9.56 9.36
C ALA A 103 6.95 -8.41 10.19
N GLN A 104 7.05 -7.19 9.70
CA GLN A 104 6.49 -6.02 10.39
C GLN A 104 4.97 -6.05 10.45
N ILE A 105 4.33 -6.83 9.61
CA ILE A 105 2.88 -6.83 9.45
C ILE A 105 2.24 -8.13 9.93
N SER A 106 3.01 -9.19 10.03
CA SER A 106 2.49 -10.48 10.51
C SER A 106 2.36 -10.52 12.06
#